data_9959d69e37c5560b589abd40cbbc9e75
#
_entry.id   9959d69e37c5560b589abd40cbbc9e75
#
_cell.length_a   1.000
_cell.length_b   1.000
_cell.length_c   1.000
_cell.angle_alpha   90.00
_cell.angle_beta   90.00
_cell.angle_gamma   90.00
#
_symmetry.space_group_name_H-M   'P 1'
#
loop_
_entity.id
_entity.type
_entity.pdbx_description
1 polymer ?
#
loop_
_entity_poly.entity_id
_entity_poly.type
_entity_poly.pdbx_seq_one_letter_code
_entity_poly.pdbx_strand_id
1 'polypeptide(L)'
;MYWIIRVPLQKGEEMRNKAAIGKFLDTSRKIKKIHAEEGSFLEIPVTEAALNKVSGLSVHEQQNPEFLHKALPLKECLKDSFSEAELSHIPSGWHILGDIIIVSIPDLLENKKIKIAEALLSMYPRCKSVVRDFGIEGQFRQPKRELLLGNSTETVHKEHGCFFKQDVTRVMYSKGNLEERKRMSRLGNEGLIVDMFAGIGYFSIPMAVRSRPKNIISIEINPESFAYLKENIRLNHVEDIISPILGDCAKLTPEGLADRVIMGYVGTTHHYLEPAILALKKSGGILHYHETVPEKLAKTRPQDRIRKTAELLGNKVEILETRRIKKYSPGVLHIVVDARIFE
;
A
#
# COMPACT_ATOMS: atom_id res chain seq x y z
N MET A 1 26.80 -30.02 -2.54
CA MET A 1 26.89 -29.16 -3.72
C MET A 1 25.73 -28.19 -3.71
N TYR A 2 25.94 -26.93 -4.19
CA TYR A 2 24.91 -25.91 -4.24
C TYR A 2 24.63 -25.57 -5.70
N TRP A 3 23.38 -25.70 -6.13
CA TRP A 3 22.99 -25.56 -7.52
C TRP A 3 22.34 -24.22 -7.81
N ILE A 4 22.57 -23.67 -9.00
CA ILE A 4 21.93 -22.45 -9.51
C ILE A 4 21.41 -22.66 -10.93
N ILE A 5 20.42 -21.87 -11.29
CA ILE A 5 20.05 -21.61 -12.67
C ILE A 5 20.47 -20.18 -13.00
N ARG A 6 21.24 -20.01 -14.09
CA ARG A 6 21.65 -18.69 -14.58
C ARG A 6 20.73 -18.27 -15.73
N VAL A 7 20.11 -17.11 -15.59
CA VAL A 7 19.21 -16.55 -16.61
C VAL A 7 19.49 -15.07 -16.86
N PRO A 8 19.22 -14.55 -18.06
CA PRO A 8 19.25 -13.11 -18.32
C PRO A 8 18.34 -12.35 -17.36
N LEU A 9 18.73 -11.12 -17.00
CA LEU A 9 18.02 -10.33 -15.99
C LEU A 9 16.53 -10.18 -16.27
N GLN A 10 16.15 -10.05 -17.56
CA GLN A 10 14.75 -9.89 -17.98
C GLN A 10 13.89 -11.14 -17.71
N LYS A 11 14.48 -12.33 -17.67
CA LYS A 11 13.81 -13.62 -17.40
C LYS A 11 13.85 -14.04 -15.94
N GLY A 12 14.46 -13.24 -15.06
CA GLY A 12 14.71 -13.61 -13.68
C GLY A 12 13.45 -13.85 -12.86
N GLU A 13 12.44 -12.97 -12.98
CA GLU A 13 11.18 -13.11 -12.26
C GLU A 13 10.37 -14.33 -12.71
N GLU A 14 10.28 -14.54 -14.01
CA GLU A 14 9.62 -15.72 -14.61
C GLU A 14 10.25 -17.01 -14.10
N MET A 15 11.59 -17.09 -14.13
CA MET A 15 12.32 -18.29 -13.70
C MET A 15 12.19 -18.52 -12.20
N ARG A 16 12.27 -17.47 -11.39
CA ARG A 16 12.06 -17.57 -9.94
C ARG A 16 10.68 -18.14 -9.62
N ASN A 17 9.64 -17.65 -10.29
CA ASN A 17 8.27 -18.12 -10.12
C ASN A 17 8.13 -19.58 -10.57
N LYS A 18 8.72 -19.95 -11.70
CA LYS A 18 8.75 -21.34 -12.19
C LYS A 18 9.46 -22.29 -11.19
N ALA A 19 10.58 -21.85 -10.61
CA ALA A 19 11.31 -22.60 -9.60
C ALA A 19 10.52 -22.77 -8.30
N ALA A 20 9.79 -21.74 -7.87
CA ALA A 20 8.95 -21.77 -6.68
C ALA A 20 7.74 -22.71 -6.87
N ILE A 21 7.00 -22.60 -7.99
CA ILE A 21 5.86 -23.48 -8.34
C ILE A 21 6.33 -24.94 -8.46
N GLY A 22 7.48 -25.17 -9.10
CA GLY A 22 8.07 -26.48 -9.26
C GLY A 22 8.69 -27.07 -7.98
N LYS A 23 8.69 -26.34 -6.86
CA LYS A 23 9.26 -26.70 -5.56
C LYS A 23 10.74 -27.07 -5.63
N PHE A 24 11.51 -26.42 -6.46
CA PHE A 24 12.97 -26.60 -6.54
C PHE A 24 13.75 -25.29 -6.29
N LEU A 25 13.08 -24.18 -5.97
CA LEU A 25 13.74 -22.95 -5.50
C LEU A 25 14.36 -23.18 -4.13
N ASP A 26 15.66 -22.89 -3.98
CA ASP A 26 16.32 -22.88 -2.68
C ASP A 26 16.19 -21.52 -2.03
N THR A 27 15.26 -21.40 -1.10
CA THR A 27 14.97 -20.16 -0.36
C THR A 27 15.96 -19.88 0.78
N SER A 28 16.95 -20.74 1.00
CA SER A 28 17.97 -20.54 2.02
C SER A 28 19.13 -19.67 1.53
N ARG A 29 19.25 -19.45 0.22
CA ARG A 29 20.32 -18.71 -0.42
C ARG A 29 19.84 -17.46 -1.16
N LYS A 30 20.74 -16.47 -1.27
CA LYS A 30 20.45 -15.23 -2.01
C LYS A 30 20.51 -15.45 -3.52
N ILE A 31 19.59 -14.82 -4.23
CA ILE A 31 19.69 -14.63 -5.69
C ILE A 31 20.74 -13.57 -5.94
N LYS A 32 21.75 -13.87 -6.76
CA LYS A 32 22.84 -12.94 -7.11
C LYS A 32 22.64 -12.36 -8.49
N LYS A 33 22.90 -11.07 -8.62
CA LYS A 33 23.08 -10.43 -9.92
C LYS A 33 24.56 -10.46 -10.25
N ILE A 34 24.90 -11.03 -11.40
CA ILE A 34 26.27 -11.06 -11.92
C ILE A 34 26.34 -10.27 -13.23
N HIS A 35 27.50 -9.67 -13.46
CA HIS A 35 27.84 -9.00 -14.69
C HIS A 35 28.94 -9.81 -15.38
N ALA A 36 28.72 -10.23 -16.59
CA ALA A 36 29.69 -10.91 -17.45
C ALA A 36 29.84 -10.11 -18.75
N GLU A 37 30.85 -10.43 -19.54
CA GLU A 37 31.09 -9.80 -20.86
C GLU A 37 29.85 -9.89 -21.77
N GLU A 38 29.08 -10.97 -21.67
CA GLU A 38 27.88 -11.24 -22.46
C GLU A 38 26.59 -10.54 -21.89
N GLY A 39 26.67 -9.82 -20.76
CA GLY A 39 25.54 -9.09 -20.19
C GLY A 39 25.30 -9.32 -18.70
N SER A 40 24.11 -8.89 -18.24
CA SER A 40 23.68 -9.05 -16.84
C SER A 40 22.80 -10.27 -16.66
N PHE A 41 23.14 -11.12 -15.70
CA PHE A 41 22.44 -12.36 -15.39
C PHE A 41 22.00 -12.39 -13.91
N LEU A 42 21.01 -13.24 -13.64
CA LEU A 42 20.65 -13.65 -12.28
C LEU A 42 21.04 -15.10 -12.05
N GLU A 43 21.70 -15.36 -10.94
CA GLU A 43 21.92 -16.68 -10.38
C GLU A 43 20.81 -16.98 -9.39
N ILE A 44 19.90 -17.88 -9.74
CA ILE A 44 18.76 -18.30 -8.93
C ILE A 44 19.12 -19.61 -8.23
N PRO A 45 19.27 -19.61 -6.90
CA PRO A 45 19.58 -20.83 -6.16
C PRO A 45 18.44 -21.85 -6.28
N VAL A 46 18.83 -23.11 -6.54
CA VAL A 46 17.88 -24.22 -6.68
C VAL A 46 18.36 -25.43 -5.89
N THR A 47 17.43 -26.28 -5.51
CA THR A 47 17.71 -27.57 -4.88
C THR A 47 18.14 -28.60 -5.92
N GLU A 48 18.72 -29.71 -5.49
CA GLU A 48 19.10 -30.81 -6.36
C GLU A 48 17.94 -31.36 -7.21
N ALA A 49 16.71 -31.18 -6.74
CA ALA A 49 15.52 -31.54 -7.51
C ALA A 49 15.39 -30.81 -8.87
N ALA A 50 16.11 -29.70 -9.06
CA ALA A 50 16.15 -28.98 -10.34
C ALA A 50 16.87 -29.80 -11.44
N LEU A 51 17.86 -30.61 -11.10
CA LEU A 51 18.62 -31.44 -12.05
C LEU A 51 17.72 -32.34 -12.89
N ASN A 52 16.62 -32.84 -12.28
CA ASN A 52 15.70 -33.78 -12.92
C ASN A 52 14.40 -33.12 -13.45
N LYS A 53 14.16 -31.85 -13.12
CA LYS A 53 12.87 -31.17 -13.42
C LYS A 53 12.95 -30.07 -14.47
N VAL A 54 14.15 -29.67 -14.85
CA VAL A 54 14.33 -28.52 -15.73
C VAL A 54 14.98 -28.97 -17.04
N SER A 55 14.14 -29.37 -18.01
CA SER A 55 14.59 -29.61 -19.37
C SER A 55 14.86 -28.30 -20.12
N GLY A 56 16.03 -28.15 -20.74
CA GLY A 56 16.40 -27.00 -21.54
C GLY A 56 17.03 -25.80 -20.80
N LEU A 57 17.35 -25.94 -19.50
CA LEU A 57 18.11 -24.94 -18.75
C LEU A 57 19.35 -25.57 -18.12
N SER A 58 20.48 -24.86 -18.24
CA SER A 58 21.73 -25.31 -17.64
C SER A 58 21.70 -25.05 -16.13
N VAL A 59 21.77 -26.12 -15.35
CA VAL A 59 21.98 -26.05 -13.90
C VAL A 59 23.47 -26.12 -13.64
N HIS A 60 23.99 -25.17 -12.88
CA HIS A 60 25.41 -25.04 -12.59
C HIS A 60 25.67 -25.18 -11.09
N GLU A 61 26.88 -25.57 -10.71
CA GLU A 61 27.31 -25.50 -9.32
C GLU A 61 27.63 -24.06 -8.94
N GLN A 62 27.10 -23.61 -7.79
CA GLN A 62 27.35 -22.28 -7.28
C GLN A 62 28.69 -22.22 -6.55
N GLN A 63 29.59 -21.40 -7.04
CA GLN A 63 30.93 -21.20 -6.52
C GLN A 63 30.78 -20.31 -5.30
N ASN A 64 30.59 -19.82 -4.49
CA ASN A 64 30.47 -18.94 -3.31
C ASN A 64 29.00 -18.67 -2.94
N PRO A 65 28.29 -19.63 -2.40
CA PRO A 65 26.92 -19.46 -1.98
C PRO A 65 26.79 -18.45 -0.83
N GLU A 66 25.87 -17.50 -0.95
CA GLU A 66 25.49 -16.62 0.14
C GLU A 66 24.16 -17.08 0.73
N PHE A 67 24.21 -17.47 1.99
CA PHE A 67 23.02 -17.89 2.71
C PHE A 67 22.21 -16.70 3.20
N LEU A 68 20.89 -16.82 3.07
CA LEU A 68 19.96 -15.94 3.77
C LEU A 68 19.98 -16.37 5.24
N HIS A 69 20.49 -15.52 6.12
CA HIS A 69 20.26 -15.70 7.53
C HIS A 69 18.72 -15.63 7.75
N LYS A 70 18.08 -16.76 8.01
CA LYS A 70 16.74 -16.77 8.55
C LYS A 70 16.84 -16.05 9.90
N ALA A 71 16.31 -14.83 9.98
CA ALA A 71 16.16 -14.20 11.27
C ALA A 71 15.38 -15.16 12.18
N LEU A 72 15.90 -15.39 13.38
CA LEU A 72 15.19 -16.19 14.38
C LEU A 72 13.82 -15.53 14.61
N PRO A 73 12.77 -16.32 14.81
CA PRO A 73 11.47 -15.76 15.21
C PRO A 73 11.64 -14.88 16.46
N LEU A 74 10.91 -13.79 16.55
CA LEU A 74 10.98 -12.86 17.69
C LEU A 74 10.83 -13.59 19.04
N LYS A 75 9.96 -14.58 19.09
CA LYS A 75 9.78 -15.46 20.26
C LYS A 75 11.06 -16.16 20.69
N GLU A 76 11.85 -16.65 19.75
CA GLU A 76 13.15 -17.32 20.04
C GLU A 76 14.21 -16.32 20.52
N CYS A 77 14.19 -15.10 20.00
CA CYS A 77 15.08 -14.03 20.46
C CYS A 77 14.81 -13.61 21.91
N LEU A 78 13.59 -13.84 22.40
CA LEU A 78 13.11 -13.36 23.69
C LEU A 78 12.99 -14.48 24.76
N LYS A 79 13.21 -15.75 24.40
CA LYS A 79 12.94 -16.91 25.26
C LYS A 79 13.61 -16.86 26.64
N ASP A 80 14.83 -16.30 26.73
CA ASP A 80 15.58 -16.25 27.98
C ASP A 80 15.15 -15.08 28.91
N SER A 81 14.31 -14.16 28.40
CA SER A 81 13.88 -12.96 29.11
C SER A 81 12.39 -12.95 29.46
N PHE A 82 11.62 -13.92 28.95
CA PHE A 82 10.16 -13.99 29.09
C PHE A 82 9.75 -15.37 29.59
N SER A 83 8.73 -15.44 30.45
CA SER A 83 8.08 -16.68 30.84
C SER A 83 7.32 -17.33 29.68
N GLU A 84 7.00 -18.61 29.77
CA GLU A 84 6.22 -19.32 28.73
C GLU A 84 4.84 -18.66 28.51
N ALA A 85 4.19 -18.19 29.59
CA ALA A 85 2.93 -17.48 29.49
C ALA A 85 3.08 -16.18 28.68
N GLU A 86 4.11 -15.37 28.97
CA GLU A 86 4.40 -14.14 28.22
C GLU A 86 4.78 -14.44 26.76
N LEU A 87 5.58 -15.47 26.53
CA LEU A 87 5.98 -15.91 25.19
C LEU A 87 4.79 -16.29 24.31
N SER A 88 3.68 -16.76 24.89
CA SER A 88 2.48 -17.06 24.11
C SER A 88 1.78 -15.81 23.57
N HIS A 89 2.07 -14.62 24.12
CA HIS A 89 1.50 -13.33 23.74
C HIS A 89 2.47 -12.43 22.96
N ILE A 90 3.71 -12.88 22.70
CA ILE A 90 4.66 -12.14 21.86
C ILE A 90 4.05 -11.89 20.47
N PRO A 91 4.15 -10.66 19.96
CA PRO A 91 3.66 -10.33 18.62
C PRO A 91 4.22 -11.27 17.55
N SER A 92 3.33 -11.89 16.77
CA SER A 92 3.71 -12.73 15.62
C SER A 92 3.82 -11.94 14.32
N GLY A 93 3.42 -10.66 14.33
CA GLY A 93 3.45 -9.79 13.15
C GLY A 93 3.64 -8.33 13.50
N TRP A 94 4.37 -7.66 12.63
CA TRP A 94 4.58 -6.20 12.64
C TRP A 94 4.69 -5.70 11.22
N HIS A 95 4.81 -4.42 11.05
CA HIS A 95 5.09 -3.88 9.74
C HIS A 95 6.21 -2.84 9.78
N ILE A 96 6.92 -2.75 8.66
CA ILE A 96 7.97 -1.77 8.47
C ILE A 96 7.46 -0.75 7.46
N LEU A 97 7.55 0.52 7.84
CA LEU A 97 7.26 1.63 6.97
C LEU A 97 8.50 2.52 6.91
N GLY A 98 9.15 2.57 5.74
CA GLY A 98 10.46 3.18 5.62
C GLY A 98 11.49 2.52 6.54
N ASP A 99 11.95 3.24 7.54
CA ASP A 99 12.91 2.80 8.56
C ASP A 99 12.29 2.68 9.97
N ILE A 100 10.95 2.62 10.06
CA ILE A 100 10.21 2.48 11.33
C ILE A 100 9.48 1.14 11.38
N ILE A 101 9.64 0.43 12.50
CA ILE A 101 8.89 -0.78 12.82
C ILE A 101 7.64 -0.38 13.61
N ILE A 102 6.47 -0.82 13.18
CA ILE A 102 5.19 -0.58 13.85
C ILE A 102 4.64 -1.93 14.28
N VAL A 103 4.45 -2.09 15.60
CA VAL A 103 4.07 -3.36 16.23
C VAL A 103 2.97 -3.15 17.27
N SER A 104 1.97 -4.03 17.28
CA SER A 104 0.97 -4.08 18.36
C SER A 104 1.50 -4.97 19.48
N ILE A 105 1.63 -4.43 20.68
CA ILE A 105 2.11 -5.14 21.86
C ILE A 105 0.94 -5.19 22.87
N PRO A 106 0.50 -6.38 23.31
CA PRO A 106 -0.55 -6.50 24.32
C PRO A 106 -0.18 -5.84 25.66
N ASP A 107 -1.17 -5.32 26.38
CA ASP A 107 -0.94 -4.58 27.64
C ASP A 107 -0.30 -5.45 28.73
N LEU A 108 -0.53 -6.75 28.72
CA LEU A 108 0.13 -7.68 29.63
C LEU A 108 1.66 -7.70 29.50
N LEU A 109 2.21 -7.23 28.36
CA LEU A 109 3.66 -7.12 28.08
C LEU A 109 4.18 -5.66 28.25
N GLU A 110 3.39 -4.76 28.83
CA GLU A 110 3.72 -3.34 29.00
C GLU A 110 5.08 -3.12 29.66
N ASN A 111 5.38 -3.84 30.75
CA ASN A 111 6.65 -3.75 31.48
C ASN A 111 7.86 -4.32 30.72
N LYS A 112 7.62 -5.01 29.61
CA LYS A 112 8.65 -5.65 28.76
C LYS A 112 8.65 -5.13 27.32
N LYS A 113 7.85 -4.10 27.01
CA LYS A 113 7.72 -3.55 25.65
C LYS A 113 9.03 -3.08 25.05
N ILE A 114 9.93 -2.54 25.88
CA ILE A 114 11.27 -2.08 25.42
C ILE A 114 12.14 -3.26 24.98
N LYS A 115 12.13 -4.38 25.71
CA LYS A 115 12.88 -5.58 25.30
C LYS A 115 12.39 -6.15 23.97
N ILE A 116 11.07 -6.09 23.73
CA ILE A 116 10.49 -6.47 22.43
C ILE A 116 10.98 -5.52 21.33
N ALA A 117 11.01 -4.22 21.60
CA ALA A 117 11.47 -3.23 20.64
C ALA A 117 12.97 -3.38 20.32
N GLU A 118 13.84 -3.64 21.32
CA GLU A 118 15.26 -3.94 21.14
C GLU A 118 15.50 -5.15 20.26
N ALA A 119 14.77 -6.25 20.54
CA ALA A 119 14.85 -7.45 19.72
C ALA A 119 14.44 -7.19 18.26
N LEU A 120 13.37 -6.41 18.05
CA LEU A 120 12.92 -6.03 16.71
C LEU A 120 13.96 -5.19 15.97
N LEU A 121 14.59 -4.20 16.61
CA LEU A 121 15.68 -3.42 15.99
C LEU A 121 16.89 -4.29 15.65
N SER A 122 17.24 -5.22 16.52
CA SER A 122 18.32 -6.19 16.25
C SER A 122 18.01 -7.06 15.03
N MET A 123 16.76 -7.49 14.86
CA MET A 123 16.31 -8.27 13.70
C MET A 123 16.30 -7.45 12.39
N TYR A 124 16.13 -6.14 12.47
CA TYR A 124 16.02 -5.23 11.33
C TYR A 124 16.99 -4.05 11.42
N PRO A 125 18.31 -4.27 11.18
CA PRO A 125 19.35 -3.23 11.37
C PRO A 125 19.18 -1.96 10.52
N ARG A 126 18.34 -2.00 9.48
CA ARG A 126 18.04 -0.81 8.66
C ARG A 126 16.96 0.08 9.28
N CYS A 127 16.23 -0.42 10.27
CA CYS A 127 15.24 0.35 10.99
C CYS A 127 15.89 1.16 12.08
N LYS A 128 15.38 2.37 12.32
CA LYS A 128 15.90 3.32 13.30
C LYS A 128 14.98 3.50 14.50
N SER A 129 13.71 3.19 14.35
CA SER A 129 12.71 3.38 15.40
C SER A 129 11.74 2.21 15.47
N VAL A 130 11.21 1.98 16.67
CA VAL A 130 10.09 1.07 16.93
C VAL A 130 8.97 1.85 17.59
N VAL A 131 7.78 1.69 17.04
CA VAL A 131 6.56 2.35 17.48
C VAL A 131 5.51 1.29 17.84
N ARG A 132 4.91 1.41 19.03
CA ARG A 132 3.77 0.60 19.44
C ARG A 132 2.49 1.14 18.83
N ASP A 133 1.65 0.27 18.30
CA ASP A 133 0.38 0.60 17.66
C ASP A 133 -0.79 0.19 18.55
N PHE A 134 -1.61 1.15 18.95
CA PHE A 134 -2.86 0.95 19.70
C PHE A 134 -4.10 1.03 18.81
N GLY A 135 -3.90 1.22 17.48
CA GLY A 135 -4.96 1.35 16.50
C GLY A 135 -5.19 2.79 16.03
N ILE A 136 -6.41 3.07 15.64
CA ILE A 136 -6.82 4.32 15.00
C ILE A 136 -8.03 4.88 15.74
N GLU A 137 -8.05 6.19 15.99
CA GLU A 137 -9.15 6.86 16.67
C GLU A 137 -9.62 8.14 15.93
N GLY A 138 -10.85 8.58 16.28
CA GLY A 138 -11.43 9.84 15.85
C GLY A 138 -11.86 9.90 14.38
N GLN A 139 -12.49 11.01 14.02
CA GLN A 139 -13.02 11.28 12.67
C GLN A 139 -11.91 11.38 11.63
N PHE A 140 -10.76 11.93 11.99
CA PHE A 140 -9.59 12.06 11.13
C PHE A 140 -8.76 10.77 11.02
N ARG A 141 -9.20 9.67 11.68
CA ARG A 141 -8.53 8.37 11.66
C ARG A 141 -7.06 8.48 12.08
N GLN A 142 -6.80 9.25 13.14
CA GLN A 142 -5.45 9.44 13.65
C GLN A 142 -4.91 8.15 14.27
N PRO A 143 -3.66 7.78 14.00
CA PRO A 143 -3.01 6.67 14.65
C PRO A 143 -2.78 6.98 16.13
N LYS A 144 -3.12 6.05 17.01
CA LYS A 144 -2.71 6.10 18.41
C LYS A 144 -1.44 5.27 18.56
N ARG A 145 -0.31 5.92 18.70
CA ARG A 145 0.99 5.27 18.70
C ARG A 145 1.95 5.88 19.70
N GLU A 146 2.85 5.03 20.23
CA GLU A 146 3.90 5.37 21.19
C GLU A 146 5.25 5.04 20.59
N LEU A 147 6.20 5.99 20.60
CA LEU A 147 7.59 5.70 20.26
C LEU A 147 8.24 4.93 21.42
N LEU A 148 8.68 3.71 21.15
CA LEU A 148 9.36 2.85 22.13
C LEU A 148 10.87 3.02 22.11
N LEU A 149 11.46 3.00 20.93
CA LEU A 149 12.90 3.16 20.71
C LEU A 149 13.17 3.99 19.46
N GLY A 150 14.32 4.66 19.46
CA GLY A 150 14.72 5.55 18.39
C GLY A 150 14.45 7.01 18.72
N ASN A 151 14.66 7.90 17.74
CA ASN A 151 14.59 9.35 17.95
C ASN A 151 13.64 10.06 16.98
N SER A 152 12.97 9.33 16.10
CA SER A 152 12.05 9.89 15.11
C SER A 152 10.88 8.95 14.85
N THR A 153 9.70 9.56 14.66
CA THR A 153 8.48 8.93 14.16
C THR A 153 8.20 9.32 12.71
N GLU A 154 9.05 10.18 12.14
CA GLU A 154 8.97 10.60 10.75
C GLU A 154 9.85 9.72 9.87
N THR A 155 9.31 9.30 8.73
CA THR A 155 10.02 8.44 7.77
C THR A 155 9.65 8.77 6.33
N VAL A 156 10.50 8.36 5.40
CA VAL A 156 10.21 8.34 3.96
C VAL A 156 10.19 6.89 3.49
N HIS A 157 9.07 6.47 2.93
CA HIS A 157 8.97 5.15 2.32
C HIS A 157 8.76 5.24 0.81
N LYS A 158 9.20 4.21 0.11
CA LYS A 158 9.03 4.09 -1.35
C LYS A 158 7.94 3.07 -1.66
N GLU A 159 6.94 3.50 -2.45
CA GLU A 159 5.85 2.65 -2.91
C GLU A 159 5.65 2.83 -4.42
N HIS A 160 5.73 1.74 -5.20
CA HIS A 160 5.52 1.76 -6.66
C HIS A 160 6.30 2.85 -7.41
N GLY A 161 7.51 3.19 -6.92
CA GLY A 161 8.36 4.22 -7.54
C GLY A 161 8.14 5.62 -7.03
N CYS A 162 7.11 5.87 -6.21
CA CYS A 162 6.84 7.14 -5.54
C CYS A 162 7.41 7.15 -4.11
N PHE A 163 7.75 8.33 -3.62
CA PHE A 163 8.24 8.54 -2.26
C PHE A 163 7.16 9.23 -1.42
N PHE A 164 7.00 8.75 -0.19
CA PHE A 164 6.05 9.32 0.76
C PHE A 164 6.72 9.57 2.09
N LYS A 165 6.81 10.83 2.47
CA LYS A 165 7.20 11.28 3.79
C LYS A 165 5.97 11.36 4.68
N GLN A 166 6.08 10.88 5.91
CA GLN A 166 5.02 10.99 6.92
C GLN A 166 5.54 10.75 8.32
N ASP A 167 4.87 11.34 9.31
CA ASP A 167 4.98 10.93 10.71
C ASP A 167 3.98 9.80 10.98
N VAL A 168 4.48 8.63 11.37
CA VAL A 168 3.63 7.45 11.60
C VAL A 168 2.71 7.60 12.80
N THR A 169 2.97 8.55 13.71
CA THR A 169 2.12 8.82 14.87
C THR A 169 1.00 9.82 14.59
N ARG A 170 1.09 10.56 13.48
CA ARG A 170 0.16 11.63 13.11
C ARG A 170 -0.70 11.28 11.90
N VAL A 171 -0.12 10.54 10.94
CA VAL A 171 -0.77 10.25 9.67
C VAL A 171 -0.99 8.75 9.51
N MET A 172 -2.21 8.39 9.07
CA MET A 172 -2.59 7.01 8.86
C MET A 172 -2.03 6.47 7.54
N TYR A 173 -1.44 5.28 7.60
CA TYR A 173 -1.03 4.51 6.44
C TYR A 173 -1.88 3.24 6.26
N SER A 174 -2.46 3.05 5.08
CA SER A 174 -3.29 1.88 4.77
C SER A 174 -2.56 0.90 3.85
N LYS A 175 -1.95 -0.14 4.42
CA LYS A 175 -1.31 -1.23 3.65
C LYS A 175 -2.25 -1.94 2.68
N GLY A 176 -3.51 -2.12 3.07
CA GLY A 176 -4.47 -2.93 2.30
C GLY A 176 -4.94 -2.32 0.99
N ASN A 177 -4.45 -1.12 0.63
CA ASN A 177 -4.84 -0.42 -0.60
C ASN A 177 -3.73 -0.41 -1.67
N LEU A 178 -2.63 -1.12 -1.46
CA LEU A 178 -1.45 -1.10 -2.34
C LEU A 178 -1.80 -1.46 -3.79
N GLU A 179 -2.53 -2.54 -4.02
CA GLU A 179 -2.91 -2.96 -5.38
C GLU A 179 -3.87 -1.96 -6.03
N GLU A 180 -4.78 -1.36 -5.26
CA GLU A 180 -5.68 -0.34 -5.78
C GLU A 180 -4.93 0.95 -6.15
N ARG A 181 -3.97 1.39 -5.32
CA ARG A 181 -3.10 2.53 -5.67
C ARG A 181 -2.29 2.26 -6.93
N LYS A 182 -1.75 1.04 -7.07
CA LYS A 182 -1.03 0.61 -8.28
C LYS A 182 -1.93 0.63 -9.51
N ARG A 183 -3.17 0.17 -9.38
CA ARG A 183 -4.16 0.21 -10.46
C ARG A 183 -4.49 1.66 -10.84
N MET A 184 -4.87 2.47 -9.87
CA MET A 184 -5.23 3.87 -10.07
C MET A 184 -4.08 4.67 -10.71
N SER A 185 -2.84 4.39 -10.35
CA SER A 185 -1.67 5.07 -10.93
C SER A 185 -1.53 4.93 -12.44
N ARG A 186 -2.28 4.03 -13.08
CA ARG A 186 -2.26 3.79 -14.53
C ARG A 186 -3.46 4.38 -15.26
N LEU A 187 -4.36 5.04 -14.51
CA LEU A 187 -5.58 5.64 -15.03
C LEU A 187 -5.45 7.15 -15.12
N GLY A 188 -6.27 7.78 -15.96
CA GLY A 188 -6.40 9.23 -16.00
C GLY A 188 -5.26 9.96 -16.71
N ASN A 189 -4.67 9.34 -17.74
CA ASN A 189 -3.65 9.95 -18.60
C ASN A 189 -4.15 11.19 -19.39
N GLU A 190 -5.45 11.49 -19.33
CA GLU A 190 -6.06 12.65 -19.98
C GLU A 190 -7.01 13.35 -19.01
N GLY A 191 -7.05 14.68 -19.08
CA GLY A 191 -8.05 15.49 -18.41
C GLY A 191 -7.72 15.93 -16.98
N LEU A 192 -8.76 16.40 -16.30
CA LEU A 192 -8.72 16.87 -14.92
C LEU A 192 -9.27 15.82 -13.97
N ILE A 193 -8.53 15.56 -12.90
CA ILE A 193 -8.90 14.62 -11.85
C ILE A 193 -9.17 15.39 -10.56
N VAL A 194 -10.19 14.97 -9.81
CA VAL A 194 -10.42 15.45 -8.44
C VAL A 194 -10.26 14.29 -7.47
N ASP A 195 -9.29 14.40 -6.55
CA ASP A 195 -9.13 13.50 -5.42
C ASP A 195 -9.71 14.17 -4.17
N MET A 196 -10.91 13.75 -3.78
CA MET A 196 -11.68 14.39 -2.70
C MET A 196 -11.15 14.08 -1.30
N PHE A 197 -10.28 13.08 -1.16
CA PHE A 197 -9.77 12.60 0.13
C PHE A 197 -8.28 12.26 0.00
N ALA A 198 -7.48 13.25 -0.35
CA ALA A 198 -6.12 13.04 -0.84
C ALA A 198 -5.16 12.44 0.20
N GLY A 199 -5.39 12.68 1.50
CA GLY A 199 -4.45 12.29 2.54
C GLY A 199 -3.09 12.94 2.30
N ILE A 200 -2.05 12.14 2.28
CA ILE A 200 -0.69 12.57 1.93
C ILE A 200 -0.37 12.39 0.44
N GLY A 201 -1.39 12.16 -0.41
CA GLY A 201 -1.25 12.00 -1.85
C GLY A 201 -1.24 10.54 -2.35
N TYR A 202 -1.87 9.64 -1.64
CA TYR A 202 -1.80 8.19 -1.92
C TYR A 202 -2.33 7.77 -3.31
N PHE A 203 -3.31 8.47 -3.86
CA PHE A 203 -3.78 8.26 -5.24
C PHE A 203 -3.20 9.30 -6.19
N SER A 204 -3.24 10.56 -5.80
CA SER A 204 -2.81 11.71 -6.61
C SER A 204 -1.36 11.58 -7.08
N ILE A 205 -0.41 11.30 -6.17
CA ILE A 205 1.02 11.26 -6.51
C ILE A 205 1.36 10.11 -7.47
N PRO A 206 0.96 8.85 -7.23
CA PRO A 206 1.22 7.79 -8.19
C PRO A 206 0.58 8.01 -9.56
N MET A 207 -0.58 8.66 -9.62
CA MET A 207 -1.22 9.03 -10.88
C MET A 207 -0.42 10.13 -11.59
N ALA A 208 -0.01 11.19 -10.89
CA ALA A 208 0.81 12.25 -11.46
C ALA A 208 2.15 11.74 -12.01
N VAL A 209 2.82 10.85 -11.28
CA VAL A 209 4.11 10.27 -11.69
C VAL A 209 3.98 9.35 -12.91
N ARG A 210 2.90 8.55 -13.00
CA ARG A 210 2.79 7.48 -14.00
C ARG A 210 1.90 7.81 -15.19
N SER A 211 0.71 8.36 -14.93
CA SER A 211 -0.29 8.66 -15.96
C SER A 211 -0.15 10.08 -16.51
N ARG A 212 0.43 11.00 -15.71
CA ARG A 212 0.63 12.42 -16.06
C ARG A 212 -0.64 13.08 -16.62
N PRO A 213 -1.75 13.13 -15.85
CA PRO A 213 -2.95 13.83 -16.26
C PRO A 213 -2.67 15.33 -16.43
N LYS A 214 -3.61 16.06 -17.03
CA LYS A 214 -3.47 17.51 -17.21
C LYS A 214 -3.37 18.25 -15.86
N ASN A 215 -4.20 17.87 -14.92
CA ASN A 215 -4.14 18.38 -13.54
C ASN A 215 -4.86 17.43 -12.57
N ILE A 216 -4.44 17.42 -11.31
CA ILE A 216 -5.12 16.75 -10.20
C ILE A 216 -5.39 17.75 -9.09
N ILE A 217 -6.66 18.05 -8.83
CA ILE A 217 -7.08 18.80 -7.66
C ILE A 217 -7.16 17.81 -6.49
N SER A 218 -6.32 18.01 -5.48
CA SER A 218 -6.20 17.12 -4.32
C SER A 218 -6.67 17.81 -3.06
N ILE A 219 -7.85 17.41 -2.55
CA ILE A 219 -8.50 18.04 -1.39
C ILE A 219 -8.25 17.21 -0.15
N GLU A 220 -7.77 17.82 0.92
CA GLU A 220 -7.51 17.18 2.20
C GLU A 220 -7.98 18.09 3.35
N ILE A 221 -8.76 17.54 4.27
CA ILE A 221 -9.35 18.28 5.40
C ILE A 221 -8.41 18.35 6.61
N ASN A 222 -7.55 17.34 6.79
CA ASN A 222 -6.61 17.30 7.91
C ASN A 222 -5.37 18.14 7.61
N PRO A 223 -5.10 19.24 8.37
CA PRO A 223 -3.95 20.11 8.13
C PRO A 223 -2.59 19.38 8.20
N GLU A 224 -2.45 18.37 9.06
CA GLU A 224 -1.22 17.58 9.17
C GLU A 224 -0.99 16.73 7.91
N SER A 225 -2.02 16.00 7.47
CA SER A 225 -1.95 15.24 6.22
C SER A 225 -1.69 16.15 5.02
N PHE A 226 -2.31 17.32 5.00
CA PHE A 226 -2.10 18.33 3.96
C PHE A 226 -0.67 18.86 3.92
N ALA A 227 -0.03 19.07 5.08
CA ALA A 227 1.37 19.45 5.14
C ALA A 227 2.25 18.41 4.47
N TYR A 228 2.06 17.11 4.80
CA TYR A 228 2.76 16.01 4.14
C TYR A 228 2.38 15.86 2.66
N LEU A 229 1.14 16.12 2.27
CA LEU A 229 0.75 16.14 0.85
C LEU A 229 1.62 17.11 0.05
N LYS A 230 1.80 18.33 0.53
CA LYS A 230 2.65 19.35 -0.13
C LYS A 230 4.12 18.92 -0.19
N GLU A 231 4.66 18.36 0.89
CA GLU A 231 6.02 17.84 0.89
C GLU A 231 6.19 16.67 -0.09
N ASN A 232 5.24 15.76 -0.12
CA ASN A 232 5.28 14.60 -1.00
C ASN A 232 5.11 14.98 -2.48
N ILE A 233 4.33 16.00 -2.81
CA ILE A 233 4.24 16.57 -4.15
C ILE A 233 5.64 17.02 -4.61
N ARG A 234 6.36 17.78 -3.80
CA ARG A 234 7.73 18.24 -4.08
C ARG A 234 8.72 17.08 -4.17
N LEU A 235 8.62 16.13 -3.24
CA LEU A 235 9.51 14.97 -3.18
C LEU A 235 9.43 14.09 -4.43
N ASN A 236 8.30 14.11 -5.13
CA ASN A 236 8.06 13.35 -6.35
C ASN A 236 8.11 14.20 -7.63
N HIS A 237 8.42 15.50 -7.53
CA HIS A 237 8.54 16.44 -8.65
C HIS A 237 7.27 16.48 -9.52
N VAL A 238 6.10 16.67 -8.88
CA VAL A 238 4.79 16.70 -9.55
C VAL A 238 3.98 17.96 -9.21
N GLU A 239 4.69 19.05 -8.88
CA GLU A 239 4.10 20.36 -8.53
C GLU A 239 3.36 20.99 -9.72
N ASP A 240 3.77 20.67 -10.94
CA ASP A 240 3.15 21.11 -12.19
C ASP A 240 1.83 20.39 -12.51
N ILE A 241 1.56 19.25 -11.82
CA ILE A 241 0.39 18.41 -12.09
C ILE A 241 -0.62 18.45 -10.94
N ILE A 242 -0.17 18.53 -9.68
CA ILE A 242 -1.05 18.44 -8.52
C ILE A 242 -1.28 19.81 -7.89
N SER A 243 -2.55 20.20 -7.78
CA SER A 243 -3.04 21.39 -7.09
C SER A 243 -3.65 20.99 -5.74
N PRO A 244 -2.91 21.07 -4.61
CA PRO A 244 -3.43 20.71 -3.30
C PRO A 244 -4.33 21.80 -2.71
N ILE A 245 -5.45 21.40 -2.09
CA ILE A 245 -6.41 22.31 -1.42
C ILE A 245 -6.66 21.79 0.00
N LEU A 246 -6.47 22.67 1.00
CA LEU A 246 -6.81 22.37 2.39
C LEU A 246 -8.27 22.73 2.65
N GLY A 247 -9.07 21.76 3.06
CA GLY A 247 -10.43 21.98 3.53
C GLY A 247 -11.41 20.85 3.24
N ASP A 248 -12.68 21.14 3.47
CA ASP A 248 -13.78 20.18 3.33
C ASP A 248 -14.15 19.99 1.86
N CYS A 249 -13.99 18.76 1.36
CA CYS A 249 -14.33 18.42 -0.03
C CYS A 249 -15.80 18.63 -0.37
N ALA A 250 -16.72 18.56 0.59
CA ALA A 250 -18.13 18.87 0.35
C ALA A 250 -18.36 20.32 -0.12
N LYS A 251 -17.43 21.24 0.20
CA LYS A 251 -17.52 22.66 -0.11
C LYS A 251 -16.55 23.12 -1.20
N LEU A 252 -15.44 22.42 -1.35
CA LEU A 252 -14.31 22.84 -2.17
C LEU A 252 -14.15 22.03 -3.45
N THR A 253 -14.93 20.97 -3.63
CA THR A 253 -14.95 20.21 -4.87
C THR A 253 -15.53 21.08 -6.00
N PRO A 254 -14.79 21.33 -7.08
CA PRO A 254 -15.26 22.16 -8.19
C PRO A 254 -16.33 21.41 -8.99
N GLU A 255 -17.34 22.11 -9.49
CA GLU A 255 -18.42 21.53 -10.29
C GLU A 255 -18.12 21.55 -11.79
N GLY A 256 -18.56 20.51 -12.50
CA GLY A 256 -18.58 20.45 -13.96
C GLY A 256 -17.23 20.39 -14.67
N LEU A 257 -16.15 20.14 -13.96
CA LEU A 257 -14.78 20.24 -14.51
C LEU A 257 -14.04 18.91 -14.63
N ALA A 258 -14.39 17.91 -13.80
CA ALA A 258 -13.61 16.69 -13.68
C ALA A 258 -13.95 15.67 -14.77
N ASP A 259 -12.92 15.10 -15.38
CA ASP A 259 -13.03 13.87 -16.18
C ASP A 259 -13.08 12.62 -15.29
N ARG A 260 -12.56 12.76 -14.05
CA ARG A 260 -12.47 11.66 -13.09
C ARG A 260 -12.52 12.19 -11.66
N VAL A 261 -13.29 11.51 -10.81
CA VAL A 261 -13.37 11.82 -9.37
C VAL A 261 -13.00 10.57 -8.57
N ILE A 262 -12.15 10.76 -7.55
CA ILE A 262 -11.69 9.70 -6.65
C ILE A 262 -12.24 9.99 -5.25
N MET A 263 -12.99 9.03 -4.71
CA MET A 263 -13.53 9.08 -3.37
C MET A 263 -12.83 8.02 -2.51
N GLY A 264 -11.53 8.20 -2.23
CA GLY A 264 -10.62 7.23 -1.59
C GLY A 264 -10.83 7.02 -0.10
N TYR A 265 -11.87 7.58 0.50
CA TYR A 265 -12.25 7.43 1.89
C TYR A 265 -13.16 6.21 2.09
N VAL A 266 -13.21 5.67 3.33
CA VAL A 266 -14.13 4.59 3.71
C VAL A 266 -14.85 4.95 5.02
N GLY A 267 -16.10 4.53 5.12
CA GLY A 267 -16.97 4.86 6.23
C GLY A 267 -18.22 5.62 5.75
N THR A 268 -18.21 6.92 5.87
CA THR A 268 -19.33 7.80 5.48
C THR A 268 -19.23 8.38 4.07
N THR A 269 -18.44 7.77 3.19
CA THR A 269 -18.15 8.24 1.81
C THR A 269 -19.41 8.57 1.01
N HIS A 270 -20.48 7.84 1.25
CA HIS A 270 -21.76 8.04 0.54
C HIS A 270 -22.42 9.41 0.76
N HIS A 271 -22.07 10.12 1.83
CA HIS A 271 -22.56 11.49 2.06
C HIS A 271 -21.96 12.51 1.09
N TYR A 272 -20.88 12.14 0.40
CA TYR A 272 -20.15 12.99 -0.54
C TYR A 272 -20.42 12.61 -2.01
N LEU A 273 -21.40 11.72 -2.28
CA LEU A 273 -21.72 11.31 -3.66
C LEU A 273 -22.26 12.48 -4.49
N GLU A 274 -23.09 13.35 -3.91
CA GLU A 274 -23.64 14.50 -4.60
C GLU A 274 -22.54 15.44 -5.11
N PRO A 275 -21.66 16.02 -4.28
CA PRO A 275 -20.57 16.87 -4.76
C PRO A 275 -19.61 16.12 -5.69
N ALA A 276 -19.41 14.83 -5.51
CA ALA A 276 -18.58 14.03 -6.41
C ALA A 276 -19.17 13.90 -7.82
N ILE A 277 -20.47 13.70 -7.92
CA ILE A 277 -21.19 13.60 -9.22
C ILE A 277 -21.26 14.99 -9.88
N LEU A 278 -21.58 16.02 -9.12
CA LEU A 278 -21.61 17.41 -9.62
C LEU A 278 -20.24 17.89 -10.13
N ALA A 279 -19.14 17.35 -9.59
CA ALA A 279 -17.79 17.69 -10.05
C ALA A 279 -17.50 17.19 -11.47
N LEU A 280 -18.17 16.13 -11.92
CA LEU A 280 -17.94 15.56 -13.24
C LEU A 280 -18.46 16.47 -14.34
N LYS A 281 -17.80 16.45 -15.50
CA LYS A 281 -18.25 17.16 -16.69
C LYS A 281 -19.65 16.70 -17.12
N LYS A 282 -20.45 17.59 -17.67
CA LYS A 282 -21.77 17.26 -18.27
C LYS A 282 -21.64 16.24 -19.39
N SER A 283 -20.58 16.29 -20.16
CA SER A 283 -20.26 15.31 -21.21
C SER A 283 -19.98 13.89 -20.68
N GLY A 284 -19.93 13.73 -19.36
CA GLY A 284 -19.66 12.52 -18.64
C GLY A 284 -18.27 12.43 -18.07
N GLY A 285 -18.13 11.60 -17.04
CA GLY A 285 -16.86 11.31 -16.37
C GLY A 285 -16.88 10.02 -15.58
N ILE A 286 -15.76 9.68 -14.95
CA ILE A 286 -15.59 8.44 -14.20
C ILE A 286 -15.54 8.74 -12.71
N LEU A 287 -16.38 8.06 -11.94
CA LEU A 287 -16.38 8.06 -10.49
C LEU A 287 -15.72 6.78 -9.97
N HIS A 288 -14.75 6.91 -9.07
CA HIS A 288 -14.16 5.82 -8.28
C HIS A 288 -14.66 5.92 -6.85
N TYR A 289 -15.66 5.13 -6.52
CA TYR A 289 -16.34 5.18 -5.23
C TYR A 289 -15.89 4.06 -4.31
N HIS A 290 -15.25 4.40 -3.20
CA HIS A 290 -14.84 3.46 -2.16
C HIS A 290 -15.88 3.38 -1.04
N GLU A 291 -16.23 2.16 -0.62
CA GLU A 291 -17.16 1.95 0.48
C GLU A 291 -16.76 0.74 1.32
N THR A 292 -17.00 0.82 2.64
CA THR A 292 -17.06 -0.36 3.51
C THR A 292 -18.51 -0.84 3.61
N VAL A 293 -18.74 -2.11 3.34
CA VAL A 293 -20.08 -2.67 3.18
C VAL A 293 -20.17 -4.07 3.79
N PRO A 294 -21.27 -4.44 4.48
CA PRO A 294 -21.53 -5.84 4.83
C PRO A 294 -21.43 -6.74 3.60
N GLU A 295 -20.78 -7.88 3.73
CA GLU A 295 -20.48 -8.78 2.60
C GLU A 295 -21.73 -9.14 1.78
N LYS A 296 -22.88 -9.33 2.44
CA LYS A 296 -24.16 -9.64 1.80
C LYS A 296 -24.67 -8.51 0.89
N LEU A 297 -24.29 -7.27 1.14
CA LEU A 297 -24.72 -6.07 0.41
C LEU A 297 -23.67 -5.55 -0.58
N ALA A 298 -22.54 -6.22 -0.70
CA ALA A 298 -21.40 -5.74 -1.50
C ALA A 298 -21.72 -5.59 -3.01
N LYS A 299 -22.66 -6.37 -3.51
CA LYS A 299 -23.06 -6.34 -4.93
C LYS A 299 -24.25 -5.41 -5.24
N THR A 300 -24.85 -4.80 -4.22
CA THR A 300 -26.08 -4.00 -4.40
C THR A 300 -25.93 -2.59 -3.82
N ARG A 301 -25.74 -2.47 -2.50
CA ARG A 301 -25.80 -1.19 -1.79
C ARG A 301 -24.91 -0.07 -2.38
N PRO A 302 -23.64 -0.30 -2.74
CA PRO A 302 -22.81 0.78 -3.27
C PRO A 302 -23.25 1.26 -4.64
N GLN A 303 -23.64 0.33 -5.52
CA GLN A 303 -24.15 0.66 -6.85
C GLN A 303 -25.49 1.40 -6.77
N ASP A 304 -26.39 0.97 -5.87
CA ASP A 304 -27.70 1.60 -5.67
C ASP A 304 -27.58 3.01 -5.12
N ARG A 305 -26.60 3.26 -4.24
CA ARG A 305 -26.27 4.61 -3.74
C ARG A 305 -25.84 5.54 -4.87
N ILE A 306 -24.95 5.07 -5.73
CA ILE A 306 -24.49 5.85 -6.89
C ILE A 306 -25.67 6.14 -7.82
N ARG A 307 -26.45 5.11 -8.21
CA ARG A 307 -27.60 5.26 -9.13
C ARG A 307 -28.64 6.23 -8.58
N LYS A 308 -29.03 6.05 -7.31
CA LYS A 308 -30.02 6.91 -6.67
C LYS A 308 -29.58 8.38 -6.62
N THR A 309 -28.31 8.62 -6.26
CA THR A 309 -27.80 10.00 -6.19
C THR A 309 -27.71 10.61 -7.60
N ALA A 310 -27.22 9.85 -8.58
CA ALA A 310 -27.15 10.33 -9.96
C ALA A 310 -28.51 10.62 -10.56
N GLU A 311 -29.50 9.77 -10.32
CA GLU A 311 -30.90 9.95 -10.77
C GLU A 311 -31.51 11.23 -10.18
N LEU A 312 -31.31 11.50 -8.89
CA LEU A 312 -31.75 12.74 -8.24
C LEU A 312 -31.13 13.99 -8.86
N LEU A 313 -29.95 13.87 -9.46
CA LEU A 313 -29.23 14.94 -10.15
C LEU A 313 -29.50 14.96 -11.68
N GLY A 314 -30.41 14.10 -12.17
CA GLY A 314 -30.73 14.03 -13.60
C GLY A 314 -29.70 13.31 -14.47
N ASN A 315 -28.79 12.56 -13.86
CA ASN A 315 -27.72 11.85 -14.56
C ASN A 315 -28.00 10.36 -14.71
N LYS A 316 -27.44 9.76 -15.75
CA LYS A 316 -27.42 8.30 -15.99
C LYS A 316 -26.15 7.68 -15.45
N VAL A 317 -26.19 6.41 -15.14
CA VAL A 317 -25.07 5.65 -14.56
C VAL A 317 -24.85 4.35 -15.30
N GLU A 318 -23.62 4.13 -15.72
CA GLU A 318 -23.12 2.84 -16.17
C GLU A 318 -22.09 2.33 -15.13
N ILE A 319 -22.37 1.21 -14.46
CA ILE A 319 -21.41 0.57 -13.57
C ILE A 319 -20.40 -0.18 -14.43
N LEU A 320 -19.15 0.27 -14.41
CA LEU A 320 -18.07 -0.31 -15.21
C LEU A 320 -17.48 -1.54 -14.53
N GLU A 321 -17.21 -1.41 -13.22
CA GLU A 321 -16.61 -2.50 -12.46
C GLU A 321 -16.90 -2.36 -10.96
N THR A 322 -16.96 -3.48 -10.26
CA THR A 322 -17.03 -3.55 -8.80
C THR A 322 -15.95 -4.50 -8.32
N ARG A 323 -15.02 -4.00 -7.51
CA ARG A 323 -13.88 -4.76 -6.99
C ARG A 323 -13.89 -4.84 -5.48
N ARG A 324 -13.54 -6.02 -4.97
CA ARG A 324 -13.20 -6.20 -3.57
C ARG A 324 -11.73 -5.86 -3.36
N ILE A 325 -11.46 -4.92 -2.46
CA ILE A 325 -10.09 -4.51 -2.10
C ILE A 325 -9.55 -5.38 -0.98
N LYS A 326 -10.29 -5.49 0.14
CA LYS A 326 -9.88 -6.29 1.31
C LYS A 326 -11.07 -6.60 2.21
N LYS A 327 -10.87 -7.55 3.14
CA LYS A 327 -11.70 -7.61 4.36
C LYS A 327 -11.36 -6.41 5.22
N TYR A 328 -12.35 -5.63 5.62
CA TYR A 328 -12.18 -4.47 6.49
C TYR A 328 -12.27 -4.88 7.96
N SER A 329 -13.27 -5.68 8.28
CA SER A 329 -13.50 -6.36 9.57
C SER A 329 -14.28 -7.65 9.32
N PRO A 330 -14.52 -8.50 10.34
CA PRO A 330 -15.36 -9.68 10.18
C PRO A 330 -16.72 -9.32 9.58
N GLY A 331 -17.09 -9.97 8.47
CA GLY A 331 -18.35 -9.75 7.73
C GLY A 331 -18.46 -8.41 6.97
N VAL A 332 -17.41 -7.57 6.94
CA VAL A 332 -17.38 -6.28 6.24
C VAL A 332 -16.26 -6.25 5.20
N LEU A 333 -16.60 -5.85 3.99
CA LEU A 333 -15.67 -5.70 2.87
C LEU A 333 -15.40 -4.21 2.60
N HIS A 334 -14.18 -3.91 2.18
CA HIS A 334 -13.86 -2.68 1.46
C HIS A 334 -13.95 -2.99 -0.04
N ILE A 335 -14.80 -2.27 -0.73
CA ILE A 335 -14.99 -2.38 -2.17
C ILE A 335 -14.78 -1.04 -2.86
N VAL A 336 -14.55 -1.11 -4.16
CA VAL A 336 -14.52 0.05 -5.07
C VAL A 336 -15.50 -0.21 -6.20
N VAL A 337 -16.30 0.79 -6.51
CA VAL A 337 -17.16 0.81 -7.69
C VAL A 337 -16.64 1.88 -8.64
N ASP A 338 -16.27 1.46 -9.85
CA ASP A 338 -16.00 2.37 -10.96
C ASP A 338 -17.29 2.54 -11.75
N ALA A 339 -17.74 3.78 -11.87
CA ALA A 339 -18.97 4.12 -12.59
C ALA A 339 -18.72 5.26 -13.57
N ARG A 340 -19.32 5.19 -14.77
CA ARG A 340 -19.45 6.30 -15.69
C ARG A 340 -20.75 7.05 -15.38
N ILE A 341 -20.65 8.35 -15.20
CA ILE A 341 -21.78 9.25 -14.96
C ILE A 341 -21.90 10.19 -16.16
N PHE A 342 -23.10 10.38 -16.70
CA PHE A 342 -23.37 11.23 -17.88
C PHE A 342 -24.82 11.70 -17.90
N GLU A 343 -25.13 12.79 -18.60
CA GLU A 343 -26.49 13.33 -18.80
C GLU A 343 -27.39 12.40 -19.66
#